data_c58e4d88f283d6f136a1ba5bd411ef10
#
_entry.id   c58e4d88f283d6f136a1ba5bd411ef10
#
_cell.length_a   1.000
_cell.length_b   1.000
_cell.length_c   1.000
_cell.angle_alpha   90.00
_cell.angle_beta   90.00
_cell.angle_gamma   90.00
#
_symmetry.space_group_name_H-M   'P 1'
#
loop_
_entity.id
_entity.type
_entity.pdbx_description
1 polymer ?
#
loop_
_entity_poly.entity_id
_entity_poly.type
_entity_poly.pdbx_seq_one_letter_code
_entity_poly.pdbx_strand_id
1 'polypeptide(L)'
;MASGEHTLTAAEPLIQASLLGEAVDSGPVAIFVADEQMRYVAVNQYAATLLGYTRAELLGLRVTDVIRTPEAPGEFELMMLHRERAGTTVATRKDGKELRLAYRASETRIAGMPLYVSVCWPV
;
A
#
# COMPACT_ATOMS: atom_id res chain seq x y z
N MET A 1 -34.73 -0.36 -17.35
CA MET A 1 -34.17 -1.68 -17.28
C MET A 1 -32.94 -1.70 -16.39
N ALA A 2 -32.87 -2.64 -15.52
CA ALA A 2 -31.85 -2.70 -14.50
C ALA A 2 -30.43 -2.78 -15.06
N SER A 3 -30.24 -3.45 -16.17
CA SER A 3 -28.91 -3.60 -16.77
C SER A 3 -28.30 -2.27 -17.19
N GLY A 4 -29.13 -1.26 -17.51
CA GLY A 4 -28.62 0.06 -17.85
C GLY A 4 -27.92 0.73 -16.66
N GLU A 5 -28.48 0.56 -15.46
CA GLU A 5 -27.91 1.12 -14.25
C GLU A 5 -26.58 0.47 -13.91
N HIS A 6 -26.50 -0.85 -14.04
CA HIS A 6 -25.25 -1.57 -13.80
C HIS A 6 -24.17 -1.16 -14.79
N THR A 7 -24.55 -0.94 -16.03
CA THR A 7 -23.63 -0.52 -17.07
C THR A 7 -23.05 0.86 -16.78
N LEU A 8 -23.87 1.80 -16.32
CA LEU A 8 -23.40 3.13 -15.93
C LEU A 8 -22.40 3.04 -14.80
N THR A 9 -22.71 2.27 -13.77
CA THR A 9 -21.82 2.07 -12.63
C THR A 9 -20.48 1.51 -13.07
N ALA A 10 -20.49 0.52 -13.94
CA ALA A 10 -19.27 -0.11 -14.44
C ALA A 10 -18.44 0.83 -15.32
N ALA A 11 -19.07 1.80 -15.98
CA ALA A 11 -18.34 2.71 -16.89
C ALA A 11 -17.73 3.91 -16.19
N GLU A 12 -18.20 4.27 -15.01
CA GLU A 12 -17.75 5.47 -14.32
C GLU A 12 -16.39 5.24 -13.65
N PRO A 13 -15.32 6.00 -14.01
CA PRO A 13 -13.99 5.80 -13.41
C PRO A 13 -13.96 5.96 -11.89
N LEU A 14 -14.68 6.95 -11.35
CA LEU A 14 -14.74 7.15 -9.90
C LEU A 14 -15.44 6.01 -9.20
N ILE A 15 -16.50 5.48 -9.81
CA ILE A 15 -17.21 4.32 -9.28
C ILE A 15 -16.31 3.09 -9.32
N GLN A 16 -15.58 2.89 -10.41
CA GLN A 16 -14.62 1.79 -10.51
C GLN A 16 -13.56 1.89 -9.42
N ALA A 17 -12.99 3.07 -9.20
CA ALA A 17 -11.99 3.29 -8.15
C ALA A 17 -12.56 2.99 -6.76
N SER A 18 -13.78 3.43 -6.48
CA SER A 18 -14.44 3.17 -5.21
C SER A 18 -14.70 1.68 -4.99
N LEU A 19 -15.17 0.99 -6.02
CA LEU A 19 -15.43 -0.45 -5.94
C LEU A 19 -14.13 -1.23 -5.69
N LEU A 20 -13.06 -0.89 -6.39
CA LEU A 20 -11.76 -1.53 -6.20
C LEU A 20 -11.22 -1.26 -4.80
N GLY A 21 -11.32 0.00 -4.33
CA GLY A 21 -10.86 0.36 -3.00
C GLY A 21 -11.61 -0.41 -1.91
N GLU A 22 -12.93 -0.48 -2.02
CA GLU A 22 -13.73 -1.23 -1.06
C GLU A 22 -13.48 -2.73 -1.15
N ALA A 23 -13.32 -3.26 -2.36
CA ALA A 23 -13.10 -4.69 -2.56
C ALA A 23 -11.81 -5.20 -1.89
N VAL A 24 -10.79 -4.37 -1.81
CA VAL A 24 -9.50 -4.76 -1.22
C VAL A 24 -9.24 -4.13 0.16
N ASP A 25 -10.16 -3.36 0.69
CA ASP A 25 -9.91 -2.65 1.94
C ASP A 25 -9.67 -3.60 3.13
N SER A 26 -10.39 -4.69 3.21
CA SER A 26 -10.22 -5.68 4.29
C SER A 26 -9.30 -6.86 3.92
N GLY A 27 -8.69 -6.84 2.79
CA GLY A 27 -7.79 -7.90 2.35
C GLY A 27 -8.15 -8.40 0.96
N PRO A 28 -7.48 -9.44 0.48
CA PRO A 28 -6.55 -10.33 1.19
C PRO A 28 -5.10 -9.86 1.25
N VAL A 29 -4.79 -8.69 0.74
CA VAL A 29 -3.43 -8.17 0.75
C VAL A 29 -3.37 -6.81 1.44
N ALA A 30 -2.20 -6.49 2.01
CA ALA A 30 -1.93 -5.18 2.56
C ALA A 30 -1.49 -4.24 1.43
N ILE A 31 -2.10 -3.07 1.36
CA ILE A 31 -1.78 -2.07 0.33
C ILE A 31 -1.33 -0.79 1.02
N PHE A 32 -0.16 -0.32 0.63
CA PHE A 32 0.45 0.90 1.14
C PHE A 32 0.78 1.81 -0.03
N VAL A 33 0.53 3.08 0.14
CA VAL A 33 0.96 4.10 -0.83
C VAL A 33 1.84 5.09 -0.08
N ALA A 34 3.06 5.31 -0.57
CA ALA A 34 4.01 6.24 0.02
C ALA A 34 4.42 7.31 -0.98
N ASP A 35 4.81 8.48 -0.48
CA ASP A 35 5.37 9.55 -1.30
C ASP A 35 6.89 9.40 -1.42
N GLU A 36 7.54 10.34 -2.08
CA GLU A 36 8.98 10.33 -2.31
C GLU A 36 9.81 10.47 -1.03
N GLN A 37 9.21 10.92 0.06
CA GLN A 37 9.84 10.99 1.37
C GLN A 37 9.54 9.77 2.22
N MET A 38 9.03 8.71 1.62
CA MET A 38 8.65 7.46 2.29
C MET A 38 7.50 7.60 3.30
N ARG A 39 6.74 8.69 3.23
CA ARG A 39 5.58 8.87 4.13
C ARG A 39 4.38 8.11 3.57
N TYR A 40 3.68 7.42 4.43
CA TYR A 40 2.45 6.76 4.02
C TYR A 40 1.35 7.80 3.79
N VAL A 41 0.80 7.81 2.59
CA VAL A 41 -0.30 8.71 2.21
C VAL A 41 -1.63 7.98 2.07
N ALA A 42 -1.60 6.66 1.93
CA ALA A 42 -2.80 5.83 1.94
C ALA A 42 -2.42 4.40 2.33
N VAL A 43 -3.29 3.75 3.07
CA VAL A 43 -3.16 2.33 3.42
C VAL A 43 -4.57 1.73 3.46
N ASN A 44 -4.69 0.44 3.15
CA ASN A 44 -5.99 -0.21 3.32
C ASN A 44 -6.16 -0.72 4.77
N GLN A 45 -7.38 -1.08 5.12
CA GLN A 45 -7.68 -1.55 6.48
C GLN A 45 -6.92 -2.83 6.82
N TYR A 46 -6.75 -3.72 5.86
CA TYR A 46 -5.99 -4.96 6.08
C TYR A 46 -4.55 -4.65 6.49
N ALA A 47 -3.89 -3.66 5.88
CA ALA A 47 -2.54 -3.25 6.25
C ALA A 47 -2.47 -2.78 7.71
N ALA A 48 -3.43 -1.97 8.12
CA ALA A 48 -3.51 -1.46 9.48
C ALA A 48 -3.69 -2.62 10.48
N THR A 49 -4.64 -3.50 10.22
CA THR A 49 -4.91 -4.66 11.06
C THR A 49 -3.69 -5.58 11.15
N LEU A 50 -3.05 -5.85 10.01
CA LEU A 50 -1.88 -6.72 9.95
C LEU A 50 -0.73 -6.20 10.82
N LEU A 51 -0.50 -4.89 10.81
CA LEU A 51 0.60 -4.27 11.55
C LEU A 51 0.21 -3.83 12.96
N GLY A 52 -1.06 -3.93 13.31
CA GLY A 52 -1.53 -3.57 14.65
C GLY A 52 -1.68 -2.08 14.91
N TYR A 53 -1.68 -1.28 13.86
CA TYR A 53 -1.92 0.17 13.95
C TYR A 53 -3.35 0.49 13.52
N THR A 54 -3.82 1.67 13.89
CA THR A 54 -4.99 2.24 13.21
C THR A 54 -4.53 2.84 11.88
N ARG A 55 -5.47 3.01 10.96
CA ARG A 55 -5.16 3.66 9.68
C ARG A 55 -4.58 5.07 9.91
N ALA A 56 -5.18 5.83 10.82
CA ALA A 56 -4.71 7.18 11.14
C ALA A 56 -3.28 7.17 11.68
N GLU A 57 -2.93 6.20 12.52
CA GLU A 57 -1.57 6.07 13.03
C GLU A 57 -0.57 5.81 11.91
N LEU A 58 -0.90 4.91 10.97
CA LEU A 58 -0.01 4.61 9.84
C LEU A 58 0.23 5.82 8.94
N LEU A 59 -0.77 6.66 8.75
CA LEU A 59 -0.65 7.87 7.94
C LEU A 59 0.27 8.93 8.58
N GLY A 60 0.65 8.76 9.83
CA GLY A 60 1.65 9.59 10.50
C GLY A 60 3.06 9.01 10.47
N LEU A 61 3.23 7.84 9.84
CA LEU A 61 4.50 7.12 9.83
C LEU A 61 5.14 7.13 8.45
N ARG A 62 6.42 6.78 8.45
CA ARG A 62 7.19 6.53 7.23
C ARG A 62 7.42 5.03 7.07
N VAL A 63 7.78 4.62 5.87
CA VAL A 63 8.13 3.24 5.57
C VAL A 63 9.19 2.73 6.55
N THR A 64 10.20 3.55 6.87
CA THR A 64 11.29 3.18 7.78
C THR A 64 10.88 3.04 9.24
N ASP A 65 9.70 3.52 9.61
CA ASP A 65 9.16 3.27 10.95
C ASP A 65 8.62 1.85 11.10
N VAL A 66 8.22 1.26 9.98
CA VAL A 66 7.65 -0.09 9.92
C VAL A 66 8.67 -1.10 9.43
N ILE A 67 9.41 -0.76 8.37
CA ILE A 67 10.48 -1.59 7.83
C ILE A 67 11.80 -1.04 8.38
N ARG A 68 12.24 -1.61 9.47
CA ARG A 68 13.38 -1.08 10.24
C ARG A 68 14.72 -1.74 9.90
N THR A 69 14.74 -2.60 8.89
CA THR A 69 15.97 -3.26 8.45
C THR A 69 16.95 -2.23 7.88
N PRO A 70 18.26 -2.40 8.06
CA PRO A 70 19.25 -1.44 7.54
C PRO A 70 19.17 -1.28 6.03
N GLU A 71 18.69 -2.29 5.31
CA GLU A 71 18.60 -2.30 3.86
C GLU A 71 17.40 -1.50 3.32
N ALA A 72 16.43 -1.15 4.19
CA ALA A 72 15.18 -0.54 3.74
C ALA A 72 15.36 0.75 2.93
N PRO A 73 16.22 1.71 3.33
CA PRO A 73 16.41 2.92 2.52
C PRO A 73 16.97 2.63 1.13
N GLY A 74 17.94 1.71 1.04
CA GLY A 74 18.53 1.30 -0.25
C GLY A 74 17.54 0.57 -1.14
N GLU A 75 16.68 -0.27 -0.55
CA GLU A 75 15.60 -0.95 -1.28
C GLU A 75 14.61 0.06 -1.86
N PHE A 76 14.27 1.08 -1.09
CA PHE A 76 13.37 2.12 -1.54
C PHE A 76 13.98 2.95 -2.68
N GLU A 77 15.28 3.28 -2.58
CA GLU A 77 16.01 3.98 -3.65
C GLU A 77 16.02 3.17 -4.94
N LEU A 78 16.25 1.86 -4.85
CA LEU A 78 16.21 0.98 -6.01
C LEU A 78 14.81 0.93 -6.64
N MET A 79 13.78 0.91 -5.82
CA MET A 79 12.41 0.95 -6.30
C MET A 79 12.12 2.25 -7.05
N MET A 80 12.57 3.40 -6.51
CA MET A 80 12.39 4.69 -7.17
C MET A 80 13.16 4.74 -8.50
N LEU A 81 14.37 4.19 -8.53
CA LEU A 81 15.21 4.19 -9.73
C LEU A 81 14.63 3.30 -10.83
N HIS A 82 14.21 2.11 -10.49
CA HIS A 82 13.68 1.12 -11.44
C HIS A 82 12.17 1.21 -11.63
N ARG A 83 11.48 2.01 -10.81
CA ARG A 83 10.02 2.19 -10.79
C ARG A 83 9.24 0.95 -10.41
N GLU A 84 9.93 -0.12 -10.04
CA GLU A 84 9.33 -1.34 -9.52
C GLU A 84 10.35 -2.12 -8.71
N ARG A 85 9.85 -2.90 -7.76
CA ARG A 85 10.67 -3.81 -6.97
C ARG A 85 9.79 -4.90 -6.38
N ALA A 86 10.35 -6.08 -6.25
CA ALA A 86 9.68 -7.19 -5.59
C ALA A 86 10.69 -7.94 -4.71
N GLY A 87 10.22 -8.53 -3.64
CA GLY A 87 11.09 -9.28 -2.74
C GLY A 87 10.38 -9.67 -1.45
N THR A 88 11.19 -9.92 -0.44
CA THR A 88 10.70 -10.17 0.92
C THR A 88 11.36 -9.18 1.88
N THR A 89 10.66 -8.85 2.95
CA THR A 89 11.15 -7.94 3.97
C THR A 89 10.57 -8.34 5.33
N VAL A 90 11.01 -7.65 6.37
CA VAL A 90 10.50 -7.85 7.72
C VAL A 90 9.92 -6.54 8.19
N ALA A 91 8.65 -6.57 8.55
CA ALA A 91 7.95 -5.42 9.13
C ALA A 91 7.91 -5.57 10.65
N THR A 92 7.97 -4.45 11.34
CA THR A 92 7.79 -4.41 12.79
C THR A 92 6.39 -3.92 13.11
N ARG A 93 5.60 -4.74 13.78
CA ARG A 93 4.25 -4.41 14.22
C ARG A 93 4.30 -3.38 15.35
N LYS A 94 3.17 -2.76 15.63
CA LYS A 94 3.07 -1.80 16.74
C LYS A 94 3.47 -2.43 18.09
N ASP A 95 3.16 -3.72 18.28
CA ASP A 95 3.52 -4.44 19.51
C ASP A 95 5.01 -4.85 19.56
N GLY A 96 5.79 -4.49 18.57
CA GLY A 96 7.21 -4.81 18.48
C GLY A 96 7.52 -6.17 17.85
N LYS A 97 6.52 -6.99 17.60
CA LYS A 97 6.73 -8.29 16.96
C LYS A 97 7.03 -8.11 15.49
N GLU A 98 7.92 -8.95 14.99
CA GLU A 98 8.30 -8.94 13.58
C GLU A 98 7.39 -9.83 12.75
N LEU A 99 7.16 -9.42 11.51
CA LEU A 99 6.33 -10.12 10.56
C LEU A 99 7.04 -10.16 9.22
N ARG A 100 7.18 -11.36 8.68
CA ARG A 100 7.82 -11.54 7.38
C ARG A 100 6.80 -11.33 6.27
N LEU A 101 7.15 -10.48 5.31
CA LEU A 101 6.25 -10.11 4.21
C LEU A 101 6.93 -10.31 2.87
N ALA A 102 6.20 -10.86 1.92
CA ALA A 102 6.51 -10.70 0.52
C ALA A 102 5.89 -9.39 0.05
N TYR A 103 6.56 -8.70 -0.87
CA TYR A 103 6.03 -7.44 -1.37
C TYR A 103 6.28 -7.27 -2.86
N ARG A 104 5.45 -6.45 -3.44
CA ARG A 104 5.60 -5.95 -4.81
C ARG A 104 5.29 -4.47 -4.79
N ALA A 105 6.23 -3.66 -5.26
CA ALA A 105 6.09 -2.21 -5.23
C ALA A 105 6.31 -1.64 -6.63
N SER A 106 5.58 -0.59 -6.96
CA SER A 106 5.71 0.08 -8.25
C SER A 106 5.37 1.56 -8.12
N GLU A 107 5.96 2.35 -9.01
CA GLU A 107 5.63 3.77 -9.10
C GLU A 107 4.31 3.95 -9.83
N THR A 108 3.49 4.86 -9.36
CA THR A 108 2.32 5.38 -10.07
C THR A 108 2.35 6.89 -10.02
N ARG A 109 1.56 7.55 -10.86
CA ARG A 109 1.44 9.00 -10.84
C ARG A 109 -0.01 9.41 -10.67
N ILE A 110 -0.25 10.27 -9.68
CA ILE A 110 -1.57 10.82 -9.44
C ILE A 110 -1.43 12.34 -9.39
N ALA A 111 -2.16 13.04 -10.24
CA ALA A 111 -2.07 14.50 -10.38
C ALA A 111 -0.63 14.99 -10.59
N GLY A 112 0.15 14.22 -11.37
CA GLY A 112 1.55 14.56 -11.67
C GLY A 112 2.54 14.22 -10.57
N MET A 113 2.09 13.76 -9.41
CA MET A 113 2.97 13.38 -8.31
C MET A 113 3.36 11.91 -8.40
N PRO A 114 4.65 11.56 -8.27
CA PRO A 114 5.04 10.17 -8.16
C PRO A 114 4.66 9.65 -6.79
N LEU A 115 3.98 8.51 -6.78
CA LEU A 115 3.62 7.77 -5.58
C LEU A 115 4.05 6.32 -5.77
N TYR A 116 4.28 5.63 -4.66
CA TYR A 116 4.82 4.28 -4.66
C TYR A 116 3.83 3.36 -3.97
N VAL A 117 3.26 2.45 -4.76
CA VAL A 117 2.26 1.50 -4.28
C VAL A 117 2.96 0.19 -3.96
N SER A 118 2.78 -0.29 -2.74
CA SER A 118 3.30 -1.58 -2.31
C SER A 118 2.14 -2.49 -1.94
N VAL A 119 2.16 -3.69 -2.50
CA VAL A 119 1.22 -4.75 -2.16
C VAL A 119 2.01 -5.82 -1.41
N CYS A 120 1.56 -6.16 -0.20
CA CYS A 120 2.30 -7.07 0.68
C CYS A 120 1.39 -8.17 1.20
N TRP A 121 1.99 -9.31 1.50
CA TRP A 121 1.29 -10.45 2.14
C TRP A 121 2.26 -11.22 3.02
N PRO A 122 1.77 -11.82 4.12
CA PRO A 122 2.62 -12.63 4.99
C PRO A 122 3.16 -13.87 4.29
N VAL A 123 4.38 -14.26 4.64
CA VAL A 123 5.01 -15.48 4.13
C VAL A 123 5.55 -16.36 5.26
#